data_dc3e50c26efa52e88946b60cda7c0618
#
_entry.id   dc3e50c26efa52e88946b60cda7c0618
#
_cell.length_a   1.000
_cell.length_b   1.000
_cell.length_c   1.000
_cell.angle_alpha   90.00
_cell.angle_beta   90.00
_cell.angle_gamma   90.00
#
_symmetry.space_group_name_H-M   'P 1'
#
loop_
_entity.id
_entity.type
_entity.pdbx_description
1 polymer ?
#
loop_
_entity_poly.entity_id
_entity_poly.type
_entity_poly.pdbx_seq_one_letter_code
_entity_poly.pdbx_strand_id
1 'polypeptide(L)'
;MARTPTLVIAGTRSGVGKTSFTLALARALTRRGLNVQTFKVGPDFLDPTYLALASGRPCYSLDGWMAGHDHCRRLFARTTADADCALVEGVMGLFDGADAHSNAGSTAEIARLLDAPVILIVNVHGMGRSFAALVKGYTTFQTDLRFTGVVANHCGSKRHAALLSDSLQAAGLPPLLGAIPRGAFPELASRHLGLVTADQGRLPESLLNTLADALEQNLSLETLFPEDESKPTAAAAAIAEQKGAGAPARLRLGVARDA
;
A
#
# COMPACT_ATOMS: atom_id res chain seq x y z
N MET A 1 -1.23 7.76 -22.24
CA MET A 1 -0.18 7.00 -21.51
C MET A 1 -0.88 5.91 -20.74
N ALA A 2 -0.43 4.66 -20.86
CA ALA A 2 -0.93 3.58 -20.03
C ALA A 2 -0.65 3.91 -18.56
N ARG A 3 -1.62 3.68 -17.71
CA ARG A 3 -1.54 4.00 -16.29
C ARG A 3 -0.87 2.84 -15.58
N THR A 4 0.19 3.09 -14.80
CA THR A 4 0.82 2.05 -13.98
C THR A 4 -0.21 1.42 -13.05
N PRO A 5 -0.42 0.09 -13.07
CA PRO A 5 -1.31 -0.60 -12.16
C PRO A 5 -0.99 -0.22 -10.71
N THR A 6 -1.97 0.31 -10.00
CA THR A 6 -1.75 0.90 -8.67
C THR A 6 -2.77 0.36 -7.69
N LEU A 7 -2.32 0.04 -6.47
CA LEU A 7 -3.16 -0.38 -5.36
C LEU A 7 -2.89 0.49 -4.13
N VAL A 8 -3.96 0.95 -3.49
CA VAL A 8 -3.89 1.63 -2.19
C VAL A 8 -4.23 0.63 -1.09
N ILE A 9 -3.31 0.40 -0.18
CA ILE A 9 -3.48 -0.50 0.96
C ILE A 9 -3.96 0.32 2.16
N ALA A 10 -5.25 0.27 2.43
CA ALA A 10 -5.88 1.00 3.52
C ALA A 10 -6.28 0.07 4.68
N GLY A 11 -6.51 0.63 5.84
CA GLY A 11 -6.99 -0.13 6.99
C GLY A 11 -8.24 0.47 7.60
N THR A 12 -8.94 -0.29 8.42
CA THR A 12 -10.06 0.22 9.20
C THR A 12 -9.61 1.07 10.40
N ARG A 13 -8.35 0.98 10.79
CA ARG A 13 -7.71 1.78 11.85
C ARG A 13 -6.20 1.54 11.85
N SER A 14 -5.49 2.23 12.75
CA SER A 14 -4.08 1.90 13.05
C SER A 14 -3.96 0.49 13.63
N GLY A 15 -2.83 -0.18 13.35
CA GLY A 15 -2.51 -1.49 13.91
C GLY A 15 -3.27 -2.69 13.31
N VAL A 16 -4.00 -2.54 12.22
CA VAL A 16 -4.69 -3.68 11.55
C VAL A 16 -3.77 -4.54 10.68
N GLY A 17 -2.48 -4.13 10.50
CA GLY A 17 -1.49 -4.89 9.73
C GLY A 17 -1.23 -4.37 8.33
N LYS A 18 -1.53 -3.09 8.03
CA LYS A 18 -1.23 -2.49 6.72
C LYS A 18 0.23 -2.66 6.32
N THR A 19 1.15 -2.26 7.19
CA THR A 19 2.59 -2.29 6.90
C THR A 19 3.08 -3.72 6.66
N SER A 20 2.73 -4.68 7.54
CA SER A 20 3.10 -6.09 7.33
C SER A 20 2.58 -6.63 6.01
N PHE A 21 1.33 -6.30 5.66
CA PHE A 21 0.73 -6.69 4.38
C PHE A 21 1.44 -6.03 3.18
N THR A 22 1.72 -4.73 3.25
CA THR A 22 2.37 -4.00 2.14
C THR A 22 3.80 -4.47 1.93
N LEU A 23 4.56 -4.72 3.01
CA LEU A 23 5.91 -5.31 2.94
C LEU A 23 5.88 -6.70 2.29
N ALA A 24 4.95 -7.56 2.75
CA ALA A 24 4.76 -8.90 2.21
C ALA A 24 4.43 -8.85 0.71
N LEU A 25 3.51 -7.96 0.31
CA LEU A 25 3.09 -7.81 -1.08
C LEU A 25 4.21 -7.24 -1.95
N ALA A 26 4.90 -6.19 -1.51
CA ALA A 26 6.02 -5.61 -2.22
C ALA A 26 7.13 -6.66 -2.45
N ARG A 27 7.49 -7.43 -1.40
CA ARG A 27 8.50 -8.48 -1.51
C ARG A 27 8.07 -9.62 -2.43
N ALA A 28 6.83 -10.09 -2.33
CA ALA A 28 6.30 -11.16 -3.18
C ALA A 28 6.31 -10.78 -4.66
N LEU A 29 5.89 -9.56 -5.01
CA LEU A 29 5.92 -9.04 -6.37
C LEU A 29 7.35 -8.86 -6.89
N THR A 30 8.25 -8.31 -6.06
CA THR A 30 9.67 -8.14 -6.42
C THR A 30 10.36 -9.49 -6.65
N ARG A 31 10.06 -10.51 -5.86
CA ARG A 31 10.56 -11.90 -6.07
C ARG A 31 10.11 -12.48 -7.41
N ARG A 32 8.98 -12.02 -7.95
CA ARG A 32 8.49 -12.39 -9.30
C ARG A 32 9.12 -11.57 -10.43
N GLY A 33 10.10 -10.72 -10.11
CA GLY A 33 10.85 -9.91 -11.06
C GLY A 33 10.17 -8.61 -11.47
N LEU A 34 9.11 -8.18 -10.75
CA LEU A 34 8.42 -6.93 -11.04
C LEU A 34 9.14 -5.74 -10.40
N ASN A 35 9.19 -4.63 -11.13
CA ASN A 35 9.65 -3.33 -10.63
C ASN A 35 8.52 -2.68 -9.82
N VAL A 36 8.54 -2.85 -8.51
CA VAL A 36 7.49 -2.35 -7.61
C VAL A 36 7.86 -0.99 -7.06
N GLN A 37 7.08 0.04 -7.36
CA GLN A 37 7.23 1.35 -6.75
C GLN A 37 6.34 1.47 -5.52
N THR A 38 6.94 1.76 -4.37
CA THR A 38 6.21 1.93 -3.10
C THR A 38 6.07 3.39 -2.72
N PHE A 39 4.95 3.69 -2.06
CA PHE A 39 4.64 5.00 -1.50
C PHE A 39 4.03 4.85 -0.11
N LYS A 40 4.21 5.88 0.71
CA LYS A 40 3.54 6.02 2.02
C LYS A 40 2.67 7.26 2.02
N VAL A 41 1.43 7.15 2.50
CA VAL A 41 0.56 8.32 2.73
C VAL A 41 0.99 9.02 4.02
N GLY A 42 1.08 10.35 3.96
CA GLY A 42 1.42 11.20 5.10
C GLY A 42 2.93 11.32 5.37
N PRO A 43 3.31 12.05 6.43
CA PRO A 43 4.69 12.44 6.73
C PRO A 43 5.46 11.39 7.55
N ASP A 44 5.18 10.11 7.34
CA ASP A 44 5.90 9.02 7.99
C ASP A 44 7.30 8.86 7.36
N PHE A 45 8.34 8.74 8.18
CA PHE A 45 9.69 8.51 7.68
C PHE A 45 10.24 7.11 8.01
N LEU A 46 9.59 6.37 8.91
CA LEU A 46 10.02 5.02 9.29
C LEU A 46 9.53 3.96 8.29
N ASP A 47 8.21 3.88 8.08
CA ASP A 47 7.61 2.89 7.18
C ASP A 47 8.22 2.96 5.76
N PRO A 48 8.54 4.15 5.18
CA PRO A 48 9.22 4.24 3.89
C PRO A 48 10.56 3.51 3.82
N THR A 49 11.34 3.47 4.90
CA THR A 49 12.63 2.76 4.92
C THR A 49 12.46 1.25 4.78
N TYR A 50 11.46 0.69 5.43
CA TYR A 50 11.11 -0.73 5.34
C TYR A 50 10.49 -1.09 3.98
N LEU A 51 9.61 -0.22 3.44
CA LEU A 51 9.03 -0.38 2.13
C LEU A 51 10.10 -0.35 1.02
N ALA A 52 11.10 0.52 1.17
CA ALA A 52 12.23 0.57 0.25
C ALA A 52 13.06 -0.72 0.28
N LEU A 53 13.28 -1.33 1.45
CA LEU A 53 13.94 -2.64 1.53
C LEU A 53 13.13 -3.74 0.87
N ALA A 54 11.81 -3.75 1.05
CA ALA A 54 10.95 -4.79 0.48
C ALA A 54 10.87 -4.73 -1.05
N SER A 55 10.83 -3.51 -1.62
CA SER A 55 10.73 -3.28 -3.06
C SER A 55 12.07 -3.18 -3.78
N GLY A 56 13.18 -2.96 -3.05
CA GLY A 56 14.50 -2.67 -3.63
C GLY A 56 14.58 -1.28 -4.31
N ARG A 57 13.57 -0.41 -4.12
CA ARG A 57 13.48 0.94 -4.71
C ARG A 57 13.18 1.97 -3.62
N PRO A 58 13.60 3.24 -3.79
CA PRO A 58 13.23 4.29 -2.84
C PRO A 58 11.70 4.38 -2.68
N CYS A 59 11.22 4.46 -1.44
CA CYS A 59 9.82 4.74 -1.15
C CYS A 59 9.63 6.24 -0.96
N TYR A 60 8.54 6.80 -1.48
CA TYR A 60 8.24 8.23 -1.41
C TYR A 60 6.98 8.50 -0.61
N SER A 61 6.94 9.62 0.10
CA SER A 61 5.75 10.07 0.81
C SER A 61 4.81 10.84 -0.11
N LEU A 62 3.51 10.52 -0.03
CA LEU A 62 2.42 11.24 -0.68
C LEU A 62 1.59 11.93 0.39
N ASP A 63 1.75 13.24 0.51
CA ASP A 63 1.06 14.06 1.50
C ASP A 63 0.40 15.24 0.80
N GLY A 64 -0.93 15.16 0.62
CA GLY A 64 -1.71 16.18 -0.06
C GLY A 64 -1.79 17.47 0.74
N TRP A 65 -1.73 17.38 2.07
CA TRP A 65 -1.82 18.52 2.98
C TRP A 65 -0.52 19.33 3.04
N MET A 66 0.64 18.66 3.21
CA MET A 66 1.94 19.34 3.33
C MET A 66 2.52 19.73 1.96
N ALA A 67 2.47 18.82 0.99
CA ALA A 67 3.14 19.02 -0.30
C ALA A 67 2.21 19.50 -1.42
N GLY A 68 0.89 19.34 -1.22
CA GLY A 68 -0.14 19.69 -2.20
C GLY A 68 -0.36 18.61 -3.26
N HIS A 69 -1.58 18.58 -3.80
CA HIS A 69 -2.03 17.56 -4.75
C HIS A 69 -1.20 17.50 -6.04
N ASP A 70 -0.83 18.65 -6.58
CA ASP A 70 -0.05 18.72 -7.82
C ASP A 70 1.37 18.16 -7.65
N HIS A 71 1.97 18.38 -6.49
CA HIS A 71 3.24 17.74 -6.16
C HIS A 71 3.09 16.22 -6.08
N CYS A 72 2.09 15.73 -5.37
CA CYS A 72 1.82 14.30 -5.26
C CYS A 72 1.62 13.64 -6.63
N ARG A 73 0.82 14.26 -7.52
CA ARG A 73 0.63 13.74 -8.89
C ARG A 73 1.92 13.70 -9.70
N ARG A 74 2.71 14.78 -9.69
CA ARG A 74 3.98 14.85 -10.41
C ARG A 74 5.01 13.86 -9.86
N LEU A 75 5.12 13.76 -8.53
CA LEU A 75 6.00 12.79 -7.88
C LEU A 75 5.62 11.36 -8.27
N PHE A 76 4.34 11.02 -8.12
CA PHE A 76 3.82 9.71 -8.50
C PHE A 76 4.11 9.38 -9.97
N ALA A 77 3.72 10.25 -10.91
CA ALA A 77 3.93 10.02 -12.34
C ALA A 77 5.41 9.84 -12.71
N ARG A 78 6.29 10.63 -12.10
CA ARG A 78 7.72 10.55 -12.35
C ARG A 78 8.35 9.25 -11.84
N THR A 79 7.96 8.81 -10.65
CA THR A 79 8.59 7.67 -9.99
C THR A 79 8.00 6.33 -10.40
N THR A 80 6.82 6.33 -11.03
CA THR A 80 6.19 5.11 -11.58
C THR A 80 6.46 4.90 -13.07
N ALA A 81 7.17 5.82 -13.73
CA ALA A 81 7.36 5.78 -15.18
C ALA A 81 8.05 4.49 -15.70
N ASP A 82 8.88 3.87 -14.86
CA ASP A 82 9.62 2.62 -15.14
C ASP A 82 9.17 1.46 -14.23
N ALA A 83 8.04 1.61 -13.53
CA ALA A 83 7.53 0.59 -12.63
C ALA A 83 6.43 -0.26 -13.30
N ASP A 84 6.43 -1.57 -13.01
CA ASP A 84 5.39 -2.49 -13.46
C ASP A 84 4.11 -2.34 -12.65
N CYS A 85 4.24 -1.96 -11.36
CA CYS A 85 3.11 -1.64 -10.49
C CYS A 85 3.52 -0.68 -9.37
N ALA A 86 2.51 -0.06 -8.75
CA ALA A 86 2.66 0.83 -7.62
C ALA A 86 1.82 0.39 -6.42
N LEU A 87 2.41 0.43 -5.23
CA LEU A 87 1.75 0.16 -3.96
C LEU A 87 1.80 1.41 -3.09
N VAL A 88 0.64 1.87 -2.65
CA VAL A 88 0.51 3.04 -1.78
C VAL A 88 0.03 2.57 -0.40
N GLU A 89 0.89 2.59 0.60
CA GLU A 89 0.50 2.26 1.97
C GLU A 89 -0.17 3.45 2.63
N GLY A 90 -1.38 3.24 3.12
CA GLY A 90 -2.17 4.24 3.84
C GLY A 90 -1.70 4.49 5.27
N VAL A 91 -2.15 5.58 5.83
CA VAL A 91 -1.94 6.00 7.22
C VAL A 91 -3.24 5.81 8.02
N MET A 92 -3.14 5.48 9.31
CA MET A 92 -4.30 5.32 10.22
C MET A 92 -5.44 4.49 9.60
N GLY A 93 -6.70 4.87 9.78
CA GLY A 93 -7.85 4.34 9.03
C GLY A 93 -8.01 5.04 7.68
N LEU A 94 -8.76 4.42 6.77
CA LEU A 94 -8.96 4.91 5.39
C LEU A 94 -9.41 6.38 5.33
N PHE A 95 -10.29 6.78 6.24
CA PHE A 95 -10.89 8.12 6.29
C PHE A 95 -10.32 9.01 7.39
N ASP A 96 -9.32 8.53 8.14
CA ASP A 96 -8.68 9.32 9.19
C ASP A 96 -7.72 10.32 8.55
N GLY A 97 -7.97 11.59 8.75
CA GLY A 97 -7.23 12.72 8.16
C GLY A 97 -7.06 13.86 9.13
N ALA A 98 -6.91 15.08 8.59
CA ALA A 98 -6.63 16.28 9.36
C ALA A 98 -7.83 16.79 10.18
N ASP A 99 -9.06 16.50 9.72
CA ASP A 99 -10.29 16.97 10.37
C ASP A 99 -11.45 15.97 10.22
N ALA A 100 -12.56 16.22 10.91
CA ALA A 100 -13.74 15.35 10.92
C ALA A 100 -14.71 15.57 9.74
N HIS A 101 -14.50 16.57 8.91
CA HIS A 101 -15.47 17.01 7.90
C HIS A 101 -14.99 16.79 6.47
N SER A 102 -13.70 16.47 6.30
CA SER A 102 -13.08 16.28 5.00
C SER A 102 -12.15 15.06 4.97
N ASN A 103 -11.68 14.72 3.78
CA ASN A 103 -10.65 13.69 3.61
C ASN A 103 -9.23 14.26 3.58
N ALA A 104 -9.04 15.54 3.85
CA ALA A 104 -7.72 16.17 3.81
C ALA A 104 -6.72 15.41 4.69
N GLY A 105 -5.58 15.02 4.13
CA GLY A 105 -4.54 14.25 4.79
C GLY A 105 -4.85 12.76 5.01
N SER A 106 -5.99 12.25 4.53
CA SER A 106 -6.36 10.84 4.68
C SER A 106 -5.84 9.95 3.55
N THR A 107 -5.88 8.65 3.78
CA THR A 107 -5.63 7.65 2.73
C THR A 107 -6.66 7.73 1.60
N ALA A 108 -7.92 8.06 1.92
CA ALA A 108 -9.00 8.24 0.95
C ALA A 108 -8.72 9.41 -0.01
N GLU A 109 -8.15 10.51 0.48
CA GLU A 109 -7.74 11.63 -0.36
C GLU A 109 -6.75 11.19 -1.45
N ILE A 110 -5.71 10.47 -1.06
CA ILE A 110 -4.68 10.00 -2.00
C ILE A 110 -5.23 8.94 -2.96
N ALA A 111 -6.09 8.04 -2.51
CA ALA A 111 -6.76 7.06 -3.38
C ALA A 111 -7.57 7.75 -4.48
N ARG A 112 -8.35 8.79 -4.14
CA ARG A 112 -9.09 9.61 -5.10
C ARG A 112 -8.17 10.42 -6.02
N LEU A 113 -7.14 11.06 -5.44
CA LEU A 113 -6.18 11.88 -6.17
C LEU A 113 -5.49 11.09 -7.29
N LEU A 114 -5.17 9.84 -7.00
CA LEU A 114 -4.54 8.91 -7.93
C LEU A 114 -5.57 8.09 -8.73
N ASP A 115 -6.88 8.20 -8.44
CA ASP A 115 -7.93 7.33 -8.95
C ASP A 115 -7.51 5.85 -8.87
N ALA A 116 -6.96 5.45 -7.74
CA ALA A 116 -6.42 4.11 -7.50
C ALA A 116 -7.39 3.29 -6.64
N PRO A 117 -7.63 2.01 -6.99
CA PRO A 117 -8.49 1.14 -6.19
C PRO A 117 -7.85 0.79 -4.84
N VAL A 118 -8.71 0.54 -3.86
CA VAL A 118 -8.36 0.29 -2.46
C VAL A 118 -8.48 -1.20 -2.13
N ILE A 119 -7.49 -1.74 -1.45
CA ILE A 119 -7.57 -2.98 -0.68
C ILE A 119 -7.76 -2.59 0.79
N LEU A 120 -8.88 -3.04 1.38
CA LEU A 120 -9.18 -2.73 2.77
C LEU A 120 -8.69 -3.85 3.70
N ILE A 121 -7.75 -3.55 4.57
CA ILE A 121 -7.24 -4.48 5.59
C ILE A 121 -8.09 -4.35 6.85
N VAL A 122 -8.66 -5.47 7.30
CA VAL A 122 -9.50 -5.54 8.49
C VAL A 122 -8.93 -6.56 9.48
N ASN A 123 -8.77 -6.17 10.72
CA ASN A 123 -8.49 -7.12 11.80
C ASN A 123 -9.82 -7.81 12.18
N VAL A 124 -9.94 -9.10 11.85
CA VAL A 124 -11.17 -9.88 12.03
C VAL A 124 -11.19 -10.71 13.32
N HIS A 125 -10.26 -10.46 14.24
CA HIS A 125 -10.25 -11.15 15.52
C HIS A 125 -11.57 -10.95 16.27
N GLY A 126 -12.27 -12.06 16.59
CA GLY A 126 -13.56 -12.02 17.27
C GLY A 126 -14.75 -11.57 16.43
N MET A 127 -14.57 -11.42 15.08
CA MET A 127 -15.66 -11.04 14.18
C MET A 127 -16.27 -12.25 13.48
N GLY A 128 -17.57 -12.21 13.28
CA GLY A 128 -18.34 -13.06 12.36
C GLY A 128 -19.01 -12.19 11.29
N ARG A 129 -20.32 -12.30 11.13
CA ARG A 129 -21.12 -11.53 10.16
C ARG A 129 -21.00 -10.00 10.35
N SER A 130 -20.67 -9.49 11.55
CA SER A 130 -20.41 -8.07 11.80
C SER A 130 -19.27 -7.50 10.94
N PHE A 131 -18.37 -8.37 10.44
CA PHE A 131 -17.37 -8.01 9.46
C PHE A 131 -17.99 -7.39 8.19
N ALA A 132 -19.04 -8.02 7.63
CA ALA A 132 -19.72 -7.48 6.45
C ALA A 132 -20.38 -6.12 6.74
N ALA A 133 -20.95 -5.91 7.94
CA ALA A 133 -21.49 -4.62 8.32
C ALA A 133 -20.42 -3.53 8.40
N LEU A 134 -19.24 -3.86 8.94
CA LEU A 134 -18.09 -2.96 8.98
C LEU A 134 -17.62 -2.61 7.55
N VAL A 135 -17.41 -3.61 6.70
CA VAL A 135 -16.99 -3.41 5.30
C VAL A 135 -18.01 -2.57 4.55
N LYS A 136 -19.31 -2.84 4.73
CA LYS A 136 -20.38 -2.02 4.12
C LYS A 136 -20.24 -0.56 4.51
N GLY A 137 -20.02 -0.27 5.79
CA GLY A 137 -19.80 1.12 6.25
C GLY A 137 -18.65 1.80 5.49
N TYR A 138 -17.51 1.12 5.36
CA TYR A 138 -16.36 1.67 4.66
C TYR A 138 -16.60 1.86 3.15
N THR A 139 -17.28 0.93 2.50
CA THR A 139 -17.50 0.97 1.04
C THR A 139 -18.63 1.92 0.62
N THR A 140 -19.53 2.28 1.54
CA THR A 140 -20.65 3.18 1.28
C THR A 140 -20.48 4.57 1.86
N PHE A 141 -19.53 4.77 2.77
CA PHE A 141 -19.25 6.07 3.39
C PHE A 141 -18.83 7.12 2.35
N GLN A 142 -18.05 6.69 1.34
CA GLN A 142 -17.74 7.46 0.15
C GLN A 142 -17.90 6.60 -1.10
N THR A 143 -18.81 7.00 -1.97
CA THR A 143 -19.20 6.21 -3.14
C THR A 143 -18.27 6.37 -4.36
N ASP A 144 -17.36 7.33 -4.33
CA ASP A 144 -16.39 7.60 -5.39
C ASP A 144 -15.03 6.88 -5.18
N LEU A 145 -14.92 6.07 -4.13
CA LEU A 145 -13.79 5.16 -3.95
C LEU A 145 -14.08 3.79 -4.55
N ARG A 146 -13.12 3.25 -5.28
CA ARG A 146 -13.18 1.89 -5.82
C ARG A 146 -12.45 0.93 -4.89
N PHE A 147 -13.04 -0.22 -4.64
CA PHE A 147 -12.44 -1.27 -3.81
C PHE A 147 -12.18 -2.51 -4.67
N THR A 148 -10.91 -2.95 -4.73
CA THR A 148 -10.55 -4.24 -5.33
C THR A 148 -11.09 -5.38 -4.49
N GLY A 149 -11.00 -5.25 -3.16
CA GLY A 149 -11.50 -6.23 -2.21
C GLY A 149 -11.01 -5.99 -0.79
N VAL A 150 -11.19 -6.98 0.04
CA VAL A 150 -10.90 -6.93 1.47
C VAL A 150 -9.92 -8.04 1.85
N VAL A 151 -9.00 -7.74 2.76
CA VAL A 151 -8.11 -8.73 3.39
C VAL A 151 -8.46 -8.85 4.86
N ALA A 152 -8.78 -10.06 5.29
CA ALA A 152 -9.06 -10.40 6.68
C ALA A 152 -7.74 -10.77 7.40
N ASN A 153 -7.22 -9.87 8.22
CA ASN A 153 -6.04 -10.14 9.03
C ASN A 153 -6.43 -10.69 10.42
N HIS A 154 -5.57 -11.49 11.04
CA HIS A 154 -5.82 -12.23 12.28
C HIS A 154 -7.01 -13.19 12.21
N CYS A 155 -7.19 -13.85 11.07
CA CYS A 155 -8.20 -14.88 10.88
C CYS A 155 -7.94 -16.09 11.80
N GLY A 156 -8.99 -16.66 12.36
CA GLY A 156 -8.86 -17.76 13.34
C GLY A 156 -8.70 -19.14 12.71
N SER A 157 -9.31 -19.39 11.55
CA SER A 157 -9.31 -20.70 10.89
C SER A 157 -9.81 -20.60 9.45
N LYS A 158 -9.64 -21.68 8.66
CA LYS A 158 -10.23 -21.78 7.31
C LYS A 158 -11.78 -21.69 7.34
N ARG A 159 -12.43 -22.27 8.35
CA ARG A 159 -13.89 -22.14 8.53
C ARG A 159 -14.30 -20.69 8.82
N HIS A 160 -13.49 -19.97 9.60
CA HIS A 160 -13.71 -18.55 9.84
C HIS A 160 -13.56 -17.73 8.54
N ALA A 161 -12.53 -18.00 7.74
CA ALA A 161 -12.36 -17.35 6.43
C ALA A 161 -13.56 -17.59 5.50
N ALA A 162 -14.08 -18.83 5.42
CA ALA A 162 -15.25 -19.14 4.63
C ALA A 162 -16.48 -18.34 5.09
N LEU A 163 -16.76 -18.32 6.40
CA LEU A 163 -17.87 -17.53 6.98
C LEU A 163 -17.75 -16.03 6.64
N LEU A 164 -16.54 -15.46 6.68
CA LEU A 164 -16.32 -14.07 6.33
C LEU A 164 -16.55 -13.82 4.83
N SER A 165 -16.06 -14.71 3.98
CA SER A 165 -16.28 -14.65 2.53
C SER A 165 -17.78 -14.70 2.18
N ASP A 166 -18.49 -15.68 2.73
CA ASP A 166 -19.94 -15.86 2.52
C ASP A 166 -20.72 -14.62 2.98
N SER A 167 -20.29 -13.99 4.09
CA SER A 167 -20.95 -12.79 4.62
C SER A 167 -20.79 -11.57 3.70
N LEU A 168 -19.64 -11.41 3.03
CA LEU A 168 -19.44 -10.37 2.04
C LEU A 168 -20.26 -10.64 0.78
N GLN A 169 -20.22 -11.87 0.28
CA GLN A 169 -20.97 -12.28 -0.91
C GLN A 169 -22.47 -12.08 -0.72
N ALA A 170 -23.01 -12.54 0.41
CA ALA A 170 -24.44 -12.38 0.75
C ALA A 170 -24.88 -10.92 0.87
N ALA A 171 -23.94 -10.00 1.14
CA ALA A 171 -24.21 -8.57 1.25
C ALA A 171 -23.91 -7.79 -0.03
N GLY A 172 -23.45 -8.44 -1.12
CA GLY A 172 -23.06 -7.79 -2.38
C GLY A 172 -21.87 -6.84 -2.22
N LEU A 173 -20.93 -7.18 -1.33
CA LEU A 173 -19.76 -6.37 -0.99
C LEU A 173 -18.51 -6.83 -1.77
N PRO A 174 -17.46 -6.01 -1.82
CA PRO A 174 -16.19 -6.41 -2.43
C PRO A 174 -15.67 -7.75 -1.90
N PRO A 175 -15.02 -8.58 -2.74
CA PRO A 175 -14.64 -9.93 -2.38
C PRO A 175 -13.58 -9.99 -1.28
N LEU A 176 -13.56 -11.10 -0.54
CA LEU A 176 -12.43 -11.44 0.33
C LEU A 176 -11.27 -11.93 -0.53
N LEU A 177 -10.21 -11.13 -0.65
CA LEU A 177 -9.01 -11.44 -1.43
C LEU A 177 -8.09 -12.44 -0.73
N GLY A 178 -8.09 -12.41 0.61
CA GLY A 178 -7.27 -13.28 1.42
C GLY A 178 -7.62 -13.21 2.90
N ALA A 179 -7.30 -14.28 3.62
CA ALA A 179 -7.49 -14.38 5.06
C ALA A 179 -6.18 -14.80 5.72
N ILE A 180 -5.48 -13.85 6.30
CA ILE A 180 -4.18 -14.07 6.94
C ILE A 180 -4.40 -14.60 8.35
N PRO A 181 -3.92 -15.80 8.69
CA PRO A 181 -4.05 -16.38 10.02
C PRO A 181 -3.37 -15.53 11.09
N ARG A 182 -3.87 -15.63 12.32
CA ARG A 182 -3.21 -15.04 13.48
C ARG A 182 -1.79 -15.63 13.62
N GLY A 183 -0.79 -14.74 13.75
CA GLY A 183 0.61 -15.13 13.90
C GLY A 183 1.30 -15.54 12.59
N ALA A 184 0.60 -15.51 11.43
CA ALA A 184 1.25 -15.79 10.14
C ALA A 184 2.23 -14.70 9.75
N PHE A 185 1.93 -13.43 10.05
CA PHE A 185 2.90 -12.37 9.95
C PHE A 185 3.68 -12.27 11.26
N PRO A 186 5.01 -12.37 11.23
CA PRO A 186 5.85 -12.10 12.37
C PRO A 186 5.69 -10.66 12.86
N GLU A 187 5.82 -10.45 14.17
CA GLU A 187 5.79 -9.12 14.75
C GLU A 187 7.01 -8.31 14.29
N LEU A 188 6.74 -7.14 13.75
CA LEU A 188 7.80 -6.19 13.42
C LEU A 188 8.23 -5.47 14.70
N ALA A 189 9.38 -5.82 15.23
CA ALA A 189 9.88 -5.38 16.55
C ALA A 189 10.02 -3.86 16.73
N SER A 190 9.97 -3.08 15.65
CA SER A 190 10.31 -1.65 15.67
C SER A 190 9.24 -0.72 16.22
N ARG A 191 7.97 -1.16 16.35
CA ARG A 191 6.88 -0.25 16.78
C ARG A 191 6.82 0.05 18.27
N HIS A 192 7.48 -0.74 19.12
CA HIS A 192 7.42 -0.57 20.57
C HIS A 192 8.57 0.23 21.19
N LEU A 193 9.66 0.49 20.45
CA LEU A 193 10.86 1.17 20.98
C LEU A 193 11.28 2.42 20.18
N GLY A 194 10.40 2.98 19.37
CA GLY A 194 10.57 4.30 18.75
C GLY A 194 11.79 4.42 17.85
N LEU A 195 11.56 4.82 16.60
CA LEU A 195 12.54 5.51 15.75
C LEU A 195 13.73 4.68 15.23
N VAL A 196 13.61 3.36 15.07
CA VAL A 196 14.65 2.57 14.41
C VAL A 196 14.34 2.49 12.91
N THR A 197 15.17 3.12 12.09
CA THR A 197 15.11 3.00 10.64
C THR A 197 15.57 1.62 10.18
N ALA A 198 15.23 1.21 8.99
CA ALA A 198 15.53 -0.12 8.48
C ALA A 198 17.02 -0.41 8.35
N ASP A 199 17.86 0.61 8.15
CA ASP A 199 19.32 0.54 8.12
C ASP A 199 19.94 0.37 9.51
N GLN A 200 19.34 0.94 10.55
CA GLN A 200 19.78 0.80 11.95
C GLN A 200 19.28 -0.51 12.58
N GLY A 201 18.05 -0.90 12.31
CA GLY A 201 17.42 -2.12 12.84
C GLY A 201 17.51 -3.35 11.93
N ARG A 202 18.21 -3.26 10.80
CA ARG A 202 18.37 -4.28 9.75
C ARG A 202 17.25 -5.32 9.76
N LEU A 203 16.12 -4.97 9.13
CA LEU A 203 15.07 -5.98 8.88
C LEU A 203 15.73 -7.10 8.07
N PRO A 204 15.90 -8.31 8.62
CA PRO A 204 16.59 -9.35 7.89
C PRO A 204 15.80 -9.70 6.62
N GLU A 205 16.50 -9.95 5.54
CA GLU A 205 15.87 -10.36 4.28
C GLU A 205 15.02 -11.63 4.46
N SER A 206 15.45 -12.51 5.37
CA SER A 206 14.69 -13.70 5.76
C SER A 206 13.31 -13.35 6.32
N LEU A 207 13.16 -12.25 7.05
CA LEU A 207 11.87 -11.83 7.59
C LEU A 207 10.94 -11.31 6.47
N LEU A 208 11.49 -10.55 5.51
CA LEU A 208 10.72 -10.12 4.34
C LEU A 208 10.25 -11.32 3.51
N ASN A 209 11.10 -12.33 3.35
CA ASN A 209 10.73 -13.56 2.66
C ASN A 209 9.65 -14.33 3.43
N THR A 210 9.75 -14.45 4.75
CA THR A 210 8.72 -15.07 5.58
C THR A 210 7.37 -14.34 5.46
N LEU A 211 7.37 -13.01 5.42
CA LEU A 211 6.16 -12.22 5.20
C LEU A 211 5.56 -12.50 3.82
N ALA A 212 6.38 -12.54 2.76
CA ALA A 212 5.95 -12.83 1.40
C ALA A 212 5.37 -14.25 1.28
N ASP A 213 6.04 -15.26 1.85
CA ASP A 213 5.59 -16.64 1.85
C ASP A 213 4.24 -16.79 2.58
N ALA A 214 4.08 -16.14 3.74
CA ALA A 214 2.83 -16.12 4.48
C ALA A 214 1.71 -15.45 3.69
N LEU A 215 2.01 -14.40 2.93
CA LEU A 215 1.02 -13.77 2.05
C LEU A 215 0.60 -14.72 0.93
N GLU A 216 1.54 -15.27 0.17
CA GLU A 216 1.28 -16.12 -1.00
C GLU A 216 0.54 -17.43 -0.64
N GLN A 217 0.70 -17.92 0.59
CA GLN A 217 -0.08 -19.06 1.10
C GLN A 217 -1.56 -18.74 1.37
N ASN A 218 -1.91 -17.47 1.53
CA ASN A 218 -3.24 -17.05 1.98
C ASN A 218 -3.95 -16.07 1.02
N LEU A 219 -3.31 -15.72 -0.08
CA LEU A 219 -3.83 -14.78 -1.08
C LEU A 219 -3.20 -15.08 -2.44
N SER A 220 -4.02 -15.12 -3.51
CA SER A 220 -3.53 -15.18 -4.89
C SER A 220 -3.19 -13.80 -5.39
N LEU A 221 -1.93 -13.59 -5.82
CA LEU A 221 -1.46 -12.29 -6.31
C LEU A 221 -2.12 -11.91 -7.64
N GLU A 222 -2.55 -12.90 -8.43
CA GLU A 222 -3.20 -12.72 -9.72
C GLU A 222 -4.54 -11.99 -9.59
N THR A 223 -5.20 -12.14 -8.43
CA THR A 223 -6.49 -11.48 -8.17
C THR A 223 -6.36 -9.99 -7.84
N LEU A 224 -5.16 -9.51 -7.53
CA LEU A 224 -4.93 -8.13 -7.08
C LEU A 224 -4.87 -7.14 -8.25
N PHE A 225 -4.32 -7.58 -9.38
CA PHE A 225 -4.20 -6.82 -10.61
C PHE A 225 -4.98 -7.57 -11.69
N PRO A 226 -6.31 -7.38 -11.78
CA PRO A 226 -7.07 -7.98 -12.87
C PRO A 226 -6.43 -7.55 -14.19
N GLU A 227 -6.25 -8.50 -15.10
CA GLU A 227 -5.73 -8.20 -16.43
C GLU A 227 -6.67 -7.21 -17.11
N ASP A 228 -6.30 -5.94 -17.07
CA ASP A 228 -6.89 -4.95 -17.92
C ASP A 228 -6.42 -5.29 -19.34
N GLU A 229 -7.34 -5.51 -20.28
CA GLU A 229 -7.04 -5.88 -21.68
C GLU A 229 -6.19 -4.84 -22.43
N SER A 230 -5.76 -3.79 -21.75
CA SER A 230 -4.83 -2.75 -22.22
C SER A 230 -3.42 -2.95 -21.70
N LYS A 231 -2.76 -4.08 -21.95
CA LYS A 231 -1.29 -4.12 -21.94
C LYS A 231 -0.78 -3.23 -23.06
N PRO A 232 -0.10 -2.11 -22.81
CA PRO A 232 0.73 -1.54 -23.84
C PRO A 232 1.97 -2.41 -23.96
N THR A 233 2.04 -3.13 -25.06
CA THR A 233 3.31 -3.56 -25.64
C THR A 233 4.36 -2.44 -25.52
N ALA A 234 5.58 -2.85 -25.18
CA ALA A 234 6.79 -2.04 -25.06
C ALA A 234 6.92 -0.96 -26.15
N ALA A 235 6.40 0.22 -25.91
CA ALA A 235 6.55 1.39 -26.78
C ALA A 235 6.39 2.70 -25.96
N ALA A 236 7.05 2.79 -24.80
CA ALA A 236 7.16 4.03 -24.03
C ALA A 236 8.61 4.50 -23.92
N ALA A 237 9.40 4.25 -24.97
CA ALA A 237 10.71 4.87 -25.15
C ALA A 237 10.56 6.09 -26.06
N ALA A 238 10.01 7.19 -25.57
CA ALA A 238 10.19 8.54 -26.13
C ALA A 238 9.45 9.58 -25.26
N ILE A 239 9.86 9.79 -24.04
CA ILE A 239 9.75 11.12 -23.45
C ILE A 239 11.16 11.67 -23.49
N ALA A 240 11.39 12.41 -24.59
CA ALA A 240 12.61 13.13 -24.88
C ALA A 240 13.04 13.98 -23.69
N GLU A 241 14.29 13.82 -23.35
CA GLU A 241 15.12 14.79 -22.66
C GLU A 241 14.85 16.20 -23.20
N GLN A 242 14.11 17.00 -22.48
CA GLN A 242 14.34 18.43 -22.55
C GLN A 242 15.58 18.73 -21.67
N LYS A 243 16.75 18.48 -22.23
CA LYS A 243 17.99 19.07 -21.74
C LYS A 243 17.87 20.57 -21.90
N GLY A 244 17.54 21.27 -20.84
CA GLY A 244 17.86 22.67 -20.71
C GLY A 244 19.39 22.79 -20.74
N ALA A 245 19.93 23.39 -21.81
CA ALA A 245 21.33 23.74 -21.92
C ALA A 245 21.66 24.89 -20.97
N GLY A 246 22.01 24.53 -19.74
CA GLY A 246 22.63 25.42 -18.76
C GLY A 246 23.72 24.62 -18.05
N ALA A 247 24.97 25.13 -18.04
CA ALA A 247 26.04 24.48 -17.30
C ALA A 247 25.61 24.24 -15.85
N PRO A 248 25.80 23.03 -15.29
CA PRO A 248 25.32 22.74 -13.95
C PRO A 248 26.11 23.59 -12.94
N ALA A 249 25.40 24.51 -12.28
CA ALA A 249 25.92 25.11 -11.06
C ALA A 249 26.11 23.96 -10.05
N ARG A 250 27.37 23.75 -9.62
CA ARG A 250 27.69 22.74 -8.60
C ARG A 250 27.15 23.25 -7.27
N LEU A 251 25.92 22.85 -6.93
CA LEU A 251 25.35 23.04 -5.60
C LEU A 251 26.00 22.01 -4.64
N ARG A 252 26.54 22.50 -3.54
CA ARG A 252 26.96 21.66 -2.42
C ARG A 252 25.79 21.59 -1.42
N LEU A 253 25.18 20.43 -1.30
CA LEU A 253 24.17 20.15 -0.29
C LEU A 253 24.87 19.47 0.90
N GLY A 254 24.76 20.07 2.07
CA GLY A 254 25.09 19.43 3.33
C GLY A 254 23.84 18.74 3.87
N VAL A 255 23.92 17.43 4.14
CA VAL A 255 22.87 16.68 4.82
C VAL A 255 23.37 16.39 6.22
N ALA A 256 22.69 16.93 7.25
CA ALA A 256 22.92 16.53 8.62
C ALA A 256 22.38 15.11 8.80
N ARG A 257 23.22 14.22 9.27
CA ARG A 257 22.85 12.83 9.56
C ARG A 257 23.27 12.55 10.98
N ASP A 258 22.30 12.33 11.86
CA ASP A 258 22.57 11.90 13.23
C ASP A 258 23.11 10.47 13.21
N ALA A 259 24.09 10.22 14.07
CA ALA A 259 24.80 8.94 14.17
C ALA A 259 23.97 7.90 14.96
#